data_4c69bd767adf306f02f08e3f910a3c5a
#
_entry.id   4c69bd767adf306f02f08e3f910a3c5a
#
_cell.length_a   1.000
_cell.length_b   1.000
_cell.length_c   1.000
_cell.angle_alpha   90.00
_cell.angle_beta   90.00
_cell.angle_gamma   90.00
#
_symmetry.space_group_name_H-M   'P 1'
#
loop_
_entity.id
_entity.type
_entity.pdbx_description
1 polymer ?
#
loop_
_entity_poly.entity_id
_entity_poly.type
_entity_poly.pdbx_seq_one_letter_code
_entity_poly.pdbx_strand_id
1 'polypeptide(L)'
;AKCMVEFVSANPTGPMHMGNARGGVLGDALASILDRAGYNVWREFYVNDAGNQIEKFASSIDARYRQLILGEDKVEFPEDGYHGDDIKELAKGFYDIYGEDYLKRPEADRHAAMARFGLDRNIPKMQSDLRRYGIEYDQWFFESELHESGYVAESVQKLTDLGFTYEKDGALWLRTSEILGSKLRAEGKTEEEIAKLDLKDDVLRRANGFYTYFAADIAYHRNKFAVRGFD
;
A
#
# COMPACT_ATOMS: atom_id res chain seq x y z
N ALA A 1 -23.00 -12.40 -10.97
CA ALA A 1 -21.63 -12.35 -10.47
C ALA A 1 -21.43 -11.10 -9.61
N LYS A 2 -20.67 -11.19 -8.53
CA LYS A 2 -20.27 -10.08 -7.66
C LYS A 2 -18.86 -9.66 -8.07
N CYS A 3 -18.76 -8.49 -8.66
CA CYS A 3 -17.53 -8.03 -9.28
C CYS A 3 -16.95 -6.85 -8.52
N MET A 4 -15.64 -6.82 -8.32
CA MET A 4 -14.93 -5.66 -7.76
C MET A 4 -14.10 -4.97 -8.85
N VAL A 5 -14.18 -3.65 -8.87
CA VAL A 5 -13.29 -2.78 -9.65
C VAL A 5 -12.48 -1.97 -8.64
N GLU A 6 -11.20 -2.29 -8.53
CA GLU A 6 -10.24 -1.50 -7.75
C GLU A 6 -9.53 -0.53 -8.70
N PHE A 7 -9.53 0.74 -8.38
CA PHE A 7 -8.93 1.74 -9.26
C PHE A 7 -8.44 2.97 -8.50
N VAL A 8 -7.54 3.72 -9.12
CA VAL A 8 -6.72 4.78 -8.56
C VAL A 8 -5.71 4.24 -7.55
N SER A 9 -6.14 3.85 -6.36
CA SER A 9 -5.32 3.26 -5.27
C SER A 9 -3.96 3.95 -5.11
N ALA A 10 -3.99 5.30 -5.11
CA ALA A 10 -2.80 6.13 -5.00
C ALA A 10 -2.30 6.18 -3.56
N ASN A 11 -0.98 6.24 -3.38
CA ASN A 11 -0.38 6.37 -2.05
C ASN A 11 -0.82 7.68 -1.37
N PRO A 12 -1.21 7.67 -0.09
CA PRO A 12 -1.71 8.84 0.63
C PRO A 12 -0.57 9.75 1.12
N THR A 13 0.58 9.71 0.47
CA THR A 13 1.80 10.46 0.83
C THR A 13 1.91 11.83 0.15
N GLY A 14 0.90 12.22 -0.62
CA GLY A 14 0.86 13.52 -1.30
C GLY A 14 -0.41 13.72 -2.11
N PRO A 15 -0.54 14.84 -2.82
CA PRO A 15 -1.69 15.15 -3.64
C PRO A 15 -1.77 14.23 -4.86
N MET A 16 -3.00 13.94 -5.30
CA MET A 16 -3.23 13.21 -6.55
C MET A 16 -2.86 14.08 -7.76
N HIS A 17 -2.47 13.42 -8.84
CA HIS A 17 -2.08 14.05 -10.10
C HIS A 17 -2.92 13.53 -11.28
N MET A 18 -2.70 14.11 -12.48
CA MET A 18 -3.47 13.77 -13.69
C MET A 18 -3.42 12.30 -14.08
N GLY A 19 -2.35 11.57 -13.73
CA GLY A 19 -2.27 10.12 -13.94
C GLY A 19 -3.32 9.37 -13.13
N ASN A 20 -3.52 9.78 -11.87
CA ASN A 20 -4.56 9.22 -11.00
C ASN A 20 -5.96 9.53 -11.53
N ALA A 21 -6.19 10.75 -12.04
CA ALA A 21 -7.46 11.13 -12.65
C ALA A 21 -7.82 10.26 -13.87
N ARG A 22 -6.85 9.92 -14.73
CA ARG A 22 -7.08 9.01 -15.85
C ARG A 22 -7.51 7.62 -15.38
N GLY A 23 -6.78 7.05 -14.42
CA GLY A 23 -7.15 5.77 -13.80
C GLY A 23 -8.54 5.83 -13.19
N GLY A 24 -8.88 6.95 -12.56
CA GLY A 24 -10.19 7.22 -11.99
C GLY A 24 -11.31 7.15 -13.02
N VAL A 25 -11.20 7.88 -14.12
CA VAL A 25 -12.21 7.85 -15.22
C VAL A 25 -12.37 6.46 -15.81
N LEU A 26 -11.27 5.77 -16.07
CA LEU A 26 -11.33 4.42 -16.66
C LEU A 26 -11.99 3.43 -15.70
N GLY A 27 -11.61 3.46 -14.43
CA GLY A 27 -12.18 2.55 -13.42
C GLY A 27 -13.66 2.81 -13.17
N ASP A 28 -14.06 4.07 -13.03
CA ASP A 28 -15.45 4.44 -12.81
C ASP A 28 -16.33 4.13 -14.04
N ALA A 29 -15.83 4.41 -15.27
CA ALA A 29 -16.53 4.06 -16.50
C ALA A 29 -16.70 2.55 -16.62
N LEU A 30 -15.65 1.74 -16.37
CA LEU A 30 -15.72 0.29 -16.36
C LEU A 30 -16.74 -0.23 -15.35
N ALA A 31 -16.67 0.26 -14.12
CA ALA A 31 -17.61 -0.10 -13.05
C ALA A 31 -19.06 0.22 -13.45
N SER A 32 -19.28 1.38 -14.05
CA SER A 32 -20.61 1.82 -14.50
C SER A 32 -21.14 0.98 -15.67
N ILE A 33 -20.27 0.56 -16.60
CA ILE A 33 -20.65 -0.33 -17.71
C ILE A 33 -21.01 -1.72 -17.18
N LEU A 34 -20.22 -2.27 -16.28
CA LEU A 34 -20.49 -3.58 -15.67
C LEU A 34 -21.80 -3.56 -14.87
N ASP A 35 -22.06 -2.51 -14.11
CA ASP A 35 -23.32 -2.35 -13.37
C ASP A 35 -24.54 -2.34 -14.31
N ARG A 36 -24.46 -1.57 -15.40
CA ARG A 36 -25.50 -1.56 -16.46
C ARG A 36 -25.64 -2.89 -17.19
N ALA A 37 -24.57 -3.69 -17.25
CA ALA A 37 -24.62 -5.05 -17.80
C ALA A 37 -25.21 -6.09 -16.81
N GLY A 38 -25.60 -5.67 -15.62
CA GLY A 38 -26.29 -6.51 -14.62
C GLY A 38 -25.35 -7.22 -13.64
N TYR A 39 -24.08 -6.80 -13.54
CA TYR A 39 -23.19 -7.26 -12.49
C TYR A 39 -23.49 -6.51 -11.18
N ASN A 40 -23.27 -7.16 -10.03
CA ASN A 40 -23.25 -6.50 -8.74
C ASN A 40 -21.83 -5.94 -8.52
N VAL A 41 -21.65 -4.67 -8.83
CA VAL A 41 -20.34 -4.04 -8.88
C VAL A 41 -20.01 -3.37 -7.54
N TRP A 42 -18.77 -3.56 -7.09
CA TRP A 42 -18.18 -2.93 -5.91
C TRP A 42 -16.98 -2.10 -6.34
N ARG A 43 -16.97 -0.82 -6.00
CA ARG A 43 -15.87 0.13 -6.29
C ARG A 43 -14.99 0.23 -5.07
N GLU A 44 -13.72 -0.05 -5.23
CA GLU A 44 -12.76 -0.05 -4.11
C GLU A 44 -11.53 0.82 -4.40
N PHE A 45 -11.14 1.55 -3.38
CA PHE A 45 -9.86 2.25 -3.32
C PHE A 45 -8.99 1.57 -2.26
N TYR A 46 -7.83 1.04 -2.65
CA TYR A 46 -6.86 0.48 -1.73
C TYR A 46 -5.95 1.59 -1.21
N VAL A 47 -5.91 1.76 0.10
CA VAL A 47 -5.08 2.74 0.80
C VAL A 47 -3.85 2.05 1.35
N ASN A 48 -2.70 2.33 0.76
CA ASN A 48 -1.41 1.88 1.29
C ASN A 48 -0.99 2.84 2.42
N ASP A 49 -1.48 2.60 3.61
CA ASP A 49 -1.25 3.39 4.83
C ASP A 49 -0.24 2.74 5.78
N ALA A 50 0.53 1.76 5.31
CA ALA A 50 1.53 1.02 6.08
C ALA A 50 2.86 0.88 5.31
N GLY A 51 3.88 0.39 6.01
CA GLY A 51 5.16 0.00 5.41
C GLY A 51 6.09 1.18 5.06
N ASN A 52 7.08 0.88 4.21
CA ASN A 52 8.22 1.75 3.97
C ASN A 52 7.87 3.14 3.37
N GLN A 53 6.80 3.23 2.57
CA GLN A 53 6.37 4.51 1.99
C GLN A 53 5.87 5.48 3.07
N ILE A 54 5.16 4.95 4.07
CA ILE A 54 4.65 5.74 5.19
C ILE A 54 5.80 6.16 6.12
N GLU A 55 6.79 5.30 6.33
CA GLU A 55 8.00 5.66 7.10
C GLU A 55 8.77 6.79 6.41
N LYS A 56 8.98 6.73 5.09
CA LYS A 56 9.58 7.81 4.33
C LYS A 56 8.76 9.11 4.36
N PHE A 57 7.45 9.00 4.34
CA PHE A 57 6.56 10.13 4.48
C PHE A 57 6.70 10.78 5.84
N ALA A 58 6.67 9.99 6.91
CA ALA A 58 6.86 10.46 8.28
C ALA A 58 8.23 11.13 8.50
N SER A 59 9.30 10.49 8.04
CA SER A 59 10.66 11.04 8.16
C SER A 59 10.83 12.36 7.39
N SER A 60 10.15 12.49 6.24
CA SER A 60 10.15 13.74 5.48
C SER A 60 9.45 14.88 6.24
N ILE A 61 8.31 14.59 6.86
CA ILE A 61 7.60 15.58 7.70
C ILE A 61 8.44 15.92 8.94
N ASP A 62 9.05 14.92 9.59
CA ASP A 62 9.93 15.12 10.76
C ASP A 62 11.12 16.01 10.42
N ALA A 63 11.79 15.76 9.32
CA ALA A 63 12.92 16.58 8.89
C ALA A 63 12.48 18.05 8.68
N ARG A 64 11.37 18.30 7.98
CA ARG A 64 10.85 19.66 7.78
C ARG A 64 10.39 20.32 9.09
N TYR A 65 9.73 19.57 9.97
CA TYR A 65 9.34 20.06 11.28
C TYR A 65 10.56 20.46 12.11
N ARG A 66 11.61 19.66 12.14
CA ARG A 66 12.84 19.97 12.85
C ARG A 66 13.61 21.14 12.21
N GLN A 67 13.58 21.24 10.87
CA GLN A 67 14.16 22.39 10.15
C GLN A 67 13.47 23.71 10.50
N LEU A 68 12.14 23.70 10.67
CA LEU A 68 11.39 24.91 11.11
C LEU A 68 11.84 25.41 12.48
N ILE A 69 12.23 24.51 13.38
CA ILE A 69 12.59 24.86 14.77
C ILE A 69 14.09 25.17 14.91
N LEU A 70 14.91 24.33 14.30
CA LEU A 70 16.37 24.36 14.52
C LEU A 70 17.14 25.13 13.42
N GLY A 71 16.54 25.27 12.25
CA GLY A 71 17.18 25.81 11.04
C GLY A 71 17.48 24.73 9.99
N GLU A 72 17.36 25.07 8.72
CA GLU A 72 17.58 24.15 7.60
C GLU A 72 19.02 23.62 7.53
N ASP A 73 19.99 24.43 7.95
CA ASP A 73 21.42 24.09 7.98
C ASP A 73 21.80 23.09 9.08
N LYS A 74 20.92 22.85 10.05
CA LYS A 74 21.17 21.95 11.21
C LYS A 74 20.48 20.62 11.12
N VAL A 75 19.58 20.43 10.17
CA VAL A 75 18.83 19.18 10.01
C VAL A 75 18.93 18.72 8.57
N GLU A 76 19.64 17.62 8.38
CA GLU A 76 19.73 16.97 7.07
C GLU A 76 18.37 16.43 6.67
N PHE A 77 17.99 16.66 5.40
CA PHE A 77 16.78 16.11 4.83
C PHE A 77 17.07 14.72 4.22
N PRO A 78 16.22 13.69 4.43
CA PRO A 78 16.44 12.37 3.85
C PRO A 78 16.58 12.43 2.33
N GLU A 79 17.65 11.81 1.79
CA GLU A 79 17.95 11.83 0.35
C GLU A 79 16.79 11.25 -0.49
N ASP A 80 16.16 10.19 0.01
CA ASP A 80 15.04 9.50 -0.62
C ASP A 80 13.66 9.97 -0.09
N GLY A 81 13.61 11.11 0.59
CA GLY A 81 12.41 11.70 1.15
C GLY A 81 11.52 12.40 0.11
N TYR A 82 10.32 12.78 0.55
CA TYR A 82 9.36 13.55 -0.25
C TYR A 82 9.66 15.05 -0.15
N HIS A 83 10.02 15.69 -1.27
CA HIS A 83 10.51 17.07 -1.31
C HIS A 83 9.43 18.11 -1.59
N GLY A 84 8.18 17.72 -1.80
CA GLY A 84 7.08 18.60 -2.18
C GLY A 84 6.76 19.70 -1.15
N ASP A 85 6.12 20.77 -1.59
CA ASP A 85 5.69 21.85 -0.69
C ASP A 85 4.58 21.39 0.26
N ASP A 86 3.80 20.39 -0.13
CA ASP A 86 2.82 19.70 0.71
C ASP A 86 3.44 19.13 2.00
N ILE A 87 4.68 18.63 1.94
CA ILE A 87 5.41 18.15 3.13
C ILE A 87 5.76 19.31 4.07
N LYS A 88 6.15 20.47 3.51
CA LYS A 88 6.40 21.68 4.30
C LYS A 88 5.13 22.19 4.97
N GLU A 89 4.01 22.15 4.25
CA GLU A 89 2.70 22.51 4.78
C GLU A 89 2.26 21.60 5.92
N LEU A 90 2.47 20.28 5.78
CA LEU A 90 2.18 19.29 6.82
C LEU A 90 3.06 19.54 8.05
N ALA A 91 4.37 19.74 7.86
CA ALA A 91 5.30 20.03 8.96
C ALA A 91 4.94 21.32 9.69
N LYS A 92 4.58 22.37 8.94
CA LYS A 92 4.11 23.61 9.53
C LYS A 92 2.79 23.44 10.29
N GLY A 93 1.83 22.74 9.71
CA GLY A 93 0.55 22.43 10.37
C GLY A 93 0.71 21.60 11.64
N PHE A 94 1.69 20.70 11.66
CA PHE A 94 2.04 19.94 12.86
C PHE A 94 2.63 20.85 13.94
N TYR A 95 3.57 21.73 13.55
CA TYR A 95 4.15 22.71 14.46
C TYR A 95 3.10 23.69 15.01
N ASP A 96 2.18 24.17 14.19
CA ASP A 96 1.14 25.12 14.61
C ASP A 96 0.23 24.54 15.73
N ILE A 97 0.11 23.21 15.81
CA ILE A 97 -0.71 22.52 16.82
C ILE A 97 0.11 22.09 18.03
N TYR A 98 1.29 21.53 17.83
CA TYR A 98 2.07 20.88 18.87
C TYR A 98 3.32 21.66 19.31
N GLY A 99 3.67 22.77 18.61
CA GLY A 99 4.86 23.56 18.89
C GLY A 99 6.12 22.69 18.89
N GLU A 100 6.93 22.82 19.92
CA GLU A 100 8.18 22.06 20.11
C GLU A 100 8.03 20.75 20.91
N ASP A 101 6.81 20.37 21.28
CA ASP A 101 6.55 19.24 22.19
C ASP A 101 7.10 17.91 21.68
N TYR A 102 7.16 17.75 20.37
CA TYR A 102 7.67 16.52 19.76
C TYR A 102 9.19 16.54 19.54
N LEU A 103 9.85 17.69 19.60
CA LEU A 103 11.28 17.80 19.31
C LEU A 103 12.15 16.88 20.20
N LYS A 104 11.76 16.70 21.46
CA LYS A 104 12.47 15.90 22.45
C LYS A 104 11.99 14.44 22.55
N ARG A 105 10.96 14.07 21.81
CA ARG A 105 10.46 12.70 21.83
C ARG A 105 11.37 11.76 21.02
N PRO A 106 11.37 10.46 21.32
CA PRO A 106 12.03 9.46 20.49
C PRO A 106 11.60 9.58 19.03
N GLU A 107 12.50 9.29 18.10
CA GLU A 107 12.25 9.38 16.67
C GLU A 107 11.05 8.55 16.24
N ALA A 108 10.95 7.31 16.72
CA ALA A 108 9.82 6.43 16.41
C ALA A 108 8.45 7.04 16.80
N ASP A 109 8.39 7.72 17.97
CA ASP A 109 7.17 8.37 18.44
C ASP A 109 6.82 9.58 17.57
N ARG A 110 7.84 10.33 17.12
CA ARG A 110 7.66 11.47 16.21
C ARG A 110 7.15 11.00 14.87
N HIS A 111 7.80 9.98 14.28
CA HIS A 111 7.40 9.41 12.99
C HIS A 111 5.98 8.85 13.04
N ALA A 112 5.63 8.10 14.08
CA ALA A 112 4.26 7.59 14.23
C ALA A 112 3.21 8.73 14.30
N ALA A 113 3.51 9.78 15.07
CA ALA A 113 2.60 10.93 15.19
C ALA A 113 2.48 11.71 13.86
N MET A 114 3.58 11.90 13.15
CA MET A 114 3.61 12.65 11.89
C MET A 114 3.00 11.86 10.73
N ALA A 115 3.22 10.54 10.67
CA ALA A 115 2.53 9.66 9.74
C ALA A 115 1.01 9.79 9.91
N ARG A 116 0.52 9.60 11.13
CA ARG A 116 -0.91 9.74 11.43
C ARG A 116 -1.45 11.12 11.08
N PHE A 117 -0.74 12.17 11.48
CA PHE A 117 -1.14 13.54 11.19
C PHE A 117 -1.26 13.83 9.68
N GLY A 118 -0.31 13.33 8.89
CA GLY A 118 -0.31 13.48 7.45
C GLY A 118 -1.43 12.68 6.78
N LEU A 119 -1.62 11.41 7.19
CA LEU A 119 -2.67 10.55 6.67
C LEU A 119 -4.07 11.08 6.98
N ASP A 120 -4.30 11.56 8.21
CA ASP A 120 -5.58 12.16 8.65
C ASP A 120 -5.97 13.41 7.83
N ARG A 121 -5.01 14.00 7.09
CA ARG A 121 -5.25 15.15 6.19
C ARG A 121 -5.33 14.75 4.73
N ASN A 122 -4.41 13.91 4.30
CA ASN A 122 -4.31 13.53 2.90
C ASN A 122 -5.47 12.65 2.46
N ILE A 123 -5.88 11.66 3.26
CA ILE A 123 -6.95 10.73 2.89
C ILE A 123 -8.29 11.46 2.70
N PRO A 124 -8.77 12.29 3.63
CA PRO A 124 -10.00 13.06 3.41
C PRO A 124 -9.91 14.02 2.22
N LYS A 125 -8.71 14.59 1.95
CA LYS A 125 -8.49 15.43 0.78
C LYS A 125 -8.63 14.63 -0.50
N MET A 126 -8.01 13.45 -0.60
CA MET A 126 -8.13 12.55 -1.75
C MET A 126 -9.59 12.14 -1.97
N GLN A 127 -10.31 11.80 -0.91
CA GLN A 127 -11.74 11.50 -0.97
C GLN A 127 -12.56 12.68 -1.50
N SER A 128 -12.25 13.88 -1.03
CA SER A 128 -12.91 15.11 -1.48
C SER A 128 -12.63 15.40 -2.95
N ASP A 129 -11.37 15.26 -3.36
CA ASP A 129 -10.94 15.53 -4.75
C ASP A 129 -11.58 14.55 -5.73
N LEU A 130 -11.63 13.26 -5.40
CA LEU A 130 -12.31 12.23 -6.22
C LEU A 130 -13.81 12.46 -6.30
N ARG A 131 -14.44 12.81 -5.19
CA ARG A 131 -15.88 13.15 -5.17
C ARG A 131 -16.20 14.38 -6.03
N ARG A 132 -15.35 15.41 -5.99
CA ARG A 132 -15.47 16.58 -6.88
C ARG A 132 -15.28 16.23 -8.34
N TYR A 133 -14.52 15.18 -8.63
CA TYR A 133 -14.32 14.64 -9.96
C TYR A 133 -15.46 13.70 -10.41
N GLY A 134 -16.45 13.47 -9.54
CA GLY A 134 -17.61 12.62 -9.80
C GLY A 134 -17.39 11.14 -9.56
N ILE A 135 -16.32 10.78 -8.83
CA ILE A 135 -15.97 9.40 -8.52
C ILE A 135 -16.24 9.10 -7.06
N GLU A 136 -17.04 8.07 -6.82
CA GLU A 136 -17.38 7.57 -5.48
C GLU A 136 -17.01 6.09 -5.35
N TYR A 137 -16.60 5.69 -4.15
CA TYR A 137 -16.22 4.32 -3.81
C TYR A 137 -17.16 3.74 -2.78
N ASP A 138 -17.43 2.43 -2.93
CA ASP A 138 -18.16 1.67 -1.92
C ASP A 138 -17.30 1.41 -0.68
N GLN A 139 -15.98 1.27 -0.88
CA GLN A 139 -15.03 1.09 0.22
C GLN A 139 -13.67 1.74 -0.06
N TRP A 140 -13.12 2.33 0.98
CA TRP A 140 -11.72 2.66 1.15
C TRP A 140 -11.12 1.59 2.05
N PHE A 141 -10.32 0.68 1.46
CA PHE A 141 -9.73 -0.46 2.15
C PHE A 141 -8.32 -0.10 2.60
N PHE A 142 -8.06 -0.21 3.90
CA PHE A 142 -6.76 0.15 4.48
C PHE A 142 -5.87 -1.08 4.63
N GLU A 143 -4.60 -0.99 4.15
CA GLU A 143 -3.62 -2.07 4.28
C GLU A 143 -3.32 -2.39 5.75
N SER A 144 -3.28 -1.36 6.60
CA SER A 144 -3.08 -1.50 8.05
C SER A 144 -4.07 -2.48 8.68
N GLU A 145 -5.32 -2.53 8.23
CA GLU A 145 -6.32 -3.47 8.74
C GLU A 145 -5.91 -4.94 8.55
N LEU A 146 -5.24 -5.27 7.46
CA LEU A 146 -4.74 -6.64 7.21
C LEU A 146 -3.60 -7.02 8.17
N HIS A 147 -2.75 -6.05 8.51
CA HIS A 147 -1.65 -6.26 9.44
C HIS A 147 -2.14 -6.33 10.89
N GLU A 148 -2.95 -5.39 11.32
CA GLU A 148 -3.47 -5.27 12.68
C GLU A 148 -4.39 -6.44 13.06
N SER A 149 -5.21 -6.92 12.12
CA SER A 149 -6.04 -8.10 12.33
C SER A 149 -5.26 -9.42 12.34
N GLY A 150 -3.98 -9.41 11.98
CA GLY A 150 -3.17 -10.62 11.80
C GLY A 150 -3.48 -11.40 10.52
N TYR A 151 -4.31 -10.86 9.63
CA TYR A 151 -4.75 -11.59 8.43
C TYR A 151 -3.61 -11.87 7.44
N VAL A 152 -2.59 -10.99 7.37
CA VAL A 152 -1.37 -11.24 6.59
C VAL A 152 -0.64 -12.47 7.14
N ALA A 153 -0.41 -12.53 8.46
CA ALA A 153 0.24 -13.65 9.11
C ALA A 153 -0.52 -14.96 8.89
N GLU A 154 -1.85 -14.95 9.06
CA GLU A 154 -2.72 -16.10 8.81
C GLU A 154 -2.64 -16.57 7.35
N SER A 155 -2.62 -15.65 6.40
CA SER A 155 -2.56 -15.98 4.98
C SER A 155 -1.21 -16.61 4.60
N VAL A 156 -0.11 -16.11 5.15
CA VAL A 156 1.22 -16.68 4.97
C VAL A 156 1.31 -18.05 5.64
N GLN A 157 0.77 -18.22 6.86
CA GLN A 157 0.75 -19.51 7.54
C GLN A 157 -0.01 -20.56 6.72
N LYS A 158 -1.14 -20.19 6.13
CA LYS A 158 -1.90 -21.09 5.26
C LYS A 158 -1.10 -21.55 4.04
N LEU A 159 -0.28 -20.68 3.43
CA LEU A 159 0.62 -21.07 2.34
C LEU A 159 1.69 -22.05 2.84
N THR A 160 2.19 -21.86 4.06
CA THR A 160 3.16 -22.75 4.70
C THR A 160 2.56 -24.13 4.97
N ASP A 161 1.36 -24.17 5.52
CA ASP A 161 0.65 -25.42 5.80
C ASP A 161 0.34 -26.24 4.53
N LEU A 162 0.17 -25.54 3.40
CA LEU A 162 -0.01 -26.13 2.07
C LEU A 162 1.31 -26.54 1.39
N GLY A 163 2.47 -26.27 2.01
CA GLY A 163 3.78 -26.65 1.48
C GLY A 163 4.34 -25.72 0.40
N PHE A 164 3.72 -24.55 0.17
CA PHE A 164 4.15 -23.59 -0.86
C PHE A 164 5.29 -22.68 -0.41
N THR A 165 5.79 -22.82 0.81
CA THR A 165 6.87 -21.97 1.32
C THR A 165 8.10 -22.78 1.74
N TYR A 166 9.22 -22.10 1.93
CA TYR A 166 10.44 -22.63 2.53
C TYR A 166 11.24 -21.52 3.21
N GLU A 167 12.08 -21.88 4.17
CA GLU A 167 12.99 -20.94 4.83
C GLU A 167 14.36 -20.95 4.15
N LYS A 168 14.91 -19.76 3.94
CA LYS A 168 16.26 -19.55 3.44
C LYS A 168 16.82 -18.24 3.99
N ASP A 169 18.05 -18.28 4.53
CA ASP A 169 18.76 -17.11 5.07
C ASP A 169 17.94 -16.33 6.12
N GLY A 170 17.16 -17.04 6.95
CA GLY A 170 16.29 -16.48 7.96
C GLY A 170 15.00 -15.84 7.43
N ALA A 171 14.79 -15.82 6.13
CA ALA A 171 13.58 -15.31 5.48
C ALA A 171 12.67 -16.45 5.04
N LEU A 172 11.37 -16.19 4.99
CA LEU A 172 10.36 -17.12 4.46
C LEU A 172 10.06 -16.78 3.00
N TRP A 173 10.21 -17.74 2.13
CA TRP A 173 10.06 -17.62 0.68
C TRP A 173 8.85 -18.39 0.17
N LEU A 174 8.17 -17.85 -0.85
CA LEU A 174 7.16 -18.55 -1.64
C LEU A 174 7.83 -19.25 -2.83
N ARG A 175 7.44 -20.49 -3.11
CA ARG A 175 7.87 -21.28 -4.27
C ARG A 175 7.20 -20.79 -5.56
N THR A 176 7.30 -19.49 -5.85
CA THR A 176 6.62 -18.86 -6.99
C THR A 176 7.05 -19.48 -8.31
N SER A 177 8.35 -19.79 -8.45
CA SER A 177 8.90 -20.43 -9.66
C SER A 177 8.26 -21.80 -9.93
N GLU A 178 8.06 -22.61 -8.89
CA GLU A 178 7.42 -23.92 -8.99
C GLU A 178 5.93 -23.81 -9.32
N ILE A 179 5.22 -22.90 -8.64
CA ILE A 179 3.79 -22.64 -8.85
C ILE A 179 3.54 -22.18 -10.30
N LEU A 180 4.27 -21.16 -10.75
CA LEU A 180 4.13 -20.63 -12.10
C LEU A 180 4.58 -21.63 -13.16
N GLY A 181 5.70 -22.35 -12.92
CA GLY A 181 6.17 -23.40 -13.80
C GLY A 181 5.12 -24.50 -14.00
N SER A 182 4.48 -24.94 -12.91
CA SER A 182 3.42 -25.93 -12.96
C SER A 182 2.20 -25.44 -13.74
N LYS A 183 1.81 -24.19 -13.56
CA LYS A 183 0.72 -23.56 -14.31
C LYS A 183 1.03 -23.49 -15.81
N LEU A 184 2.23 -23.01 -16.16
CA LEU A 184 2.67 -22.89 -17.55
C LEU A 184 2.73 -24.24 -18.27
N ARG A 185 3.18 -25.30 -17.57
CA ARG A 185 3.12 -26.69 -18.11
C ARG A 185 1.69 -27.13 -18.39
N ALA A 186 0.77 -26.84 -17.48
CA ALA A 186 -0.64 -27.16 -17.66
C ALA A 186 -1.27 -26.38 -18.84
N GLU A 187 -0.75 -25.20 -19.16
CA GLU A 187 -1.12 -24.39 -20.33
C GLU A 187 -0.41 -24.85 -21.62
N GLY A 188 0.42 -25.90 -21.57
CA GLY A 188 1.10 -26.50 -22.72
C GLY A 188 2.43 -25.87 -23.10
N LYS A 189 3.03 -25.04 -22.22
CA LYS A 189 4.38 -24.51 -22.44
C LYS A 189 5.44 -25.59 -22.28
N THR A 190 6.47 -25.54 -23.13
CA THR A 190 7.63 -26.43 -23.05
C THR A 190 8.60 -26.00 -21.95
N GLU A 191 9.45 -26.94 -21.49
CA GLU A 191 10.50 -26.63 -20.49
C GLU A 191 11.49 -25.57 -21.00
N GLU A 192 11.78 -25.54 -22.31
CA GLU A 192 12.64 -24.51 -22.90
C GLU A 192 12.01 -23.11 -22.86
N GLU A 193 10.68 -23.01 -23.08
CA GLU A 193 9.94 -21.76 -22.97
C GLU A 193 9.89 -21.27 -21.52
N ILE A 194 9.67 -22.18 -20.57
CA ILE A 194 9.62 -21.87 -19.13
C ILE A 194 10.99 -21.42 -18.63
N ALA A 195 12.06 -22.11 -19.04
CA ALA A 195 13.42 -21.74 -18.64
C ALA A 195 13.83 -20.32 -19.08
N LYS A 196 13.31 -19.86 -20.24
CA LYS A 196 13.58 -18.49 -20.74
C LYS A 196 12.93 -17.39 -19.89
N LEU A 197 11.94 -17.71 -19.06
CA LEU A 197 11.23 -16.73 -18.22
C LEU A 197 12.00 -16.37 -16.94
N ASP A 198 13.11 -17.09 -16.62
CA ASP A 198 13.92 -16.87 -15.41
C ASP A 198 13.07 -16.68 -14.14
N LEU A 199 12.11 -17.61 -13.95
CA LEU A 199 11.18 -17.56 -12.83
C LEU A 199 11.94 -17.59 -11.50
N LYS A 200 11.56 -16.71 -10.58
CA LYS A 200 12.18 -16.57 -9.26
C LYS A 200 11.15 -16.75 -8.17
N ASP A 201 11.63 -17.18 -7.01
CA ASP A 201 10.83 -17.24 -5.80
C ASP A 201 10.80 -15.85 -5.13
N ASP A 202 9.73 -15.60 -4.38
CA ASP A 202 9.48 -14.31 -3.73
C ASP A 202 9.56 -14.43 -2.22
N VAL A 203 10.09 -13.39 -1.58
CA VAL A 203 10.14 -13.30 -0.12
C VAL A 203 8.78 -12.87 0.41
N LEU A 204 8.19 -13.66 1.31
CA LEU A 204 6.97 -13.31 2.03
C LEU A 204 7.27 -12.62 3.36
N ARG A 205 8.26 -13.11 4.11
CA ARG A 205 8.70 -12.53 5.39
C ARG A 205 10.21 -12.42 5.40
N ARG A 206 10.71 -11.24 5.68
CA ARG A 206 12.15 -10.96 5.77
C ARG A 206 12.75 -11.55 7.03
N ALA A 207 14.09 -11.67 7.07
CA ALA A 207 14.83 -12.15 8.24
C ALA A 207 14.59 -11.33 9.52
N ASN A 208 14.24 -10.06 9.39
CA ASN A 208 13.87 -9.19 10.51
C ASN A 208 12.42 -9.39 11.00
N GLY A 209 11.69 -10.35 10.45
CA GLY A 209 10.31 -10.70 10.83
C GLY A 209 9.21 -9.92 10.13
N PHE A 210 9.52 -8.86 9.36
CA PHE A 210 8.51 -8.07 8.66
C PHE A 210 8.04 -8.74 7.37
N TYR A 211 6.73 -8.69 7.13
CA TYR A 211 6.12 -9.12 5.88
C TYR A 211 6.45 -8.16 4.74
N THR A 212 6.50 -8.71 3.53
CA THR A 212 6.71 -7.92 2.31
C THR A 212 5.39 -7.44 1.73
N TYR A 213 5.44 -6.51 0.78
CA TYR A 213 4.27 -6.10 0.00
C TYR A 213 3.57 -7.29 -0.66
N PHE A 214 4.37 -8.24 -1.17
CA PHE A 214 3.81 -9.42 -1.83
C PHE A 214 2.98 -10.28 -0.89
N ALA A 215 3.38 -10.40 0.37
CA ALA A 215 2.57 -11.08 1.38
C ALA A 215 1.26 -10.33 1.69
N ALA A 216 1.31 -9.00 1.76
CA ALA A 216 0.12 -8.17 1.95
C ALA A 216 -0.84 -8.28 0.74
N ASP A 217 -0.32 -8.26 -0.48
CA ASP A 217 -1.11 -8.43 -1.71
C ASP A 217 -1.81 -9.79 -1.77
N ILE A 218 -1.12 -10.86 -1.41
CA ILE A 218 -1.72 -12.21 -1.32
C ILE A 218 -2.85 -12.22 -0.30
N ALA A 219 -2.63 -11.65 0.88
CA ALA A 219 -3.64 -11.57 1.92
C ALA A 219 -4.85 -10.74 1.46
N TYR A 220 -4.62 -9.62 0.80
CA TYR A 220 -5.68 -8.77 0.25
C TYR A 220 -6.52 -9.50 -0.80
N HIS A 221 -5.88 -10.20 -1.75
CA HIS A 221 -6.62 -10.98 -2.74
C HIS A 221 -7.37 -12.14 -2.10
N ARG A 222 -6.76 -12.84 -1.13
CA ARG A 222 -7.47 -13.86 -0.35
C ARG A 222 -8.69 -13.26 0.37
N ASN A 223 -8.59 -12.06 0.93
CA ASN A 223 -9.71 -11.37 1.55
C ASN A 223 -10.83 -11.08 0.54
N LYS A 224 -10.50 -10.60 -0.66
CA LYS A 224 -11.48 -10.36 -1.74
C LYS A 224 -12.28 -11.60 -2.07
N PHE A 225 -11.62 -12.71 -2.33
CA PHE A 225 -12.27 -13.94 -2.81
C PHE A 225 -12.85 -14.78 -1.67
N ALA A 226 -12.06 -15.11 -0.65
CA ALA A 226 -12.44 -16.07 0.37
C ALA A 226 -13.35 -15.48 1.47
N VAL A 227 -13.23 -14.18 1.78
CA VAL A 227 -14.00 -13.53 2.84
C VAL A 227 -15.16 -12.73 2.27
N ARG A 228 -14.88 -11.87 1.29
CA ARG A 228 -15.88 -10.95 0.73
C ARG A 228 -16.66 -11.53 -0.45
N GLY A 229 -16.24 -12.68 -1.01
CA GLY A 229 -16.96 -13.45 -2.01
C GLY A 229 -17.12 -12.73 -3.35
N PHE A 230 -16.06 -12.06 -3.82
CA PHE A 230 -16.00 -11.58 -5.20
C PHE A 230 -15.63 -12.72 -6.14
N ASP A 231 -16.17 -12.66 -7.38
CA ASP A 231 -15.94 -13.64 -8.44
C ASP A 231 -14.74 -13.27 -9.31
#